data_96c1e5f80563762b2247cff7082880cb
#
_entry.id   96c1e5f80563762b2247cff7082880cb
#
_cell.length_a   1.000
_cell.length_b   1.000
_cell.length_c   1.000
_cell.angle_alpha   90.00
_cell.angle_beta   90.00
_cell.angle_gamma   90.00
#
_symmetry.space_group_name_H-M   'P 1'
#
loop_
_entity.id
_entity.type
_entity.pdbx_description
1 polymer ?
#
loop_
_entity_poly.entity_id
_entity_poly.type
_entity_poly.pdbx_seq_one_letter_code
_entity_poly.pdbx_strand_id
1 'polypeptide(L)'
;DESDLRTLVRFKQKYPAIMLYIDEAHAIGVRGNNGLGCCEEHNIIEHIDFLIGTFGKALGSCGAFLICNRTMREYLINTMRTFIFTTALPPINLKWTLFTLNKAVGMNSRREHIKKISNLLKKELSSENQEIQSSSHIIPYITGSSESAHNAAKELQKQGFYVLPVRPPTVPDGTARIRLSLTANCTEEEINRLIYCIRNLSKS
;
A
#
# COMPACT_ATOMS: atom_id res chain seq x y z
N ASP A 1 -5.34 -3.05 -5.12
CA ASP A 1 -6.08 -4.31 -4.95
C ASP A 1 -5.60 -5.02 -3.70
N GLU A 2 -6.47 -5.81 -3.08
CA GLU A 2 -6.21 -6.57 -1.86
C GLU A 2 -6.61 -8.04 -2.11
N SER A 3 -5.81 -8.98 -1.64
CA SER A 3 -6.15 -10.40 -1.71
C SER A 3 -7.25 -10.73 -0.71
N ASP A 4 -8.12 -11.68 -1.04
CA ASP A 4 -9.11 -12.20 -0.09
C ASP A 4 -8.42 -13.07 0.98
N LEU A 5 -7.86 -12.38 1.99
CA LEU A 5 -7.08 -13.00 3.05
C LEU A 5 -7.90 -14.03 3.87
N ARG A 6 -9.19 -13.78 4.07
CA ARG A 6 -10.07 -14.71 4.80
C ARG A 6 -10.28 -16.00 4.04
N THR A 7 -10.41 -15.93 2.71
CA THR A 7 -10.50 -17.14 1.87
C THR A 7 -9.18 -17.88 1.86
N LEU A 8 -8.03 -17.21 1.83
CA LEU A 8 -6.72 -17.87 1.94
C LEU A 8 -6.56 -18.61 3.26
N VAL A 9 -6.98 -18.02 4.38
CA VAL A 9 -6.96 -18.70 5.69
C VAL A 9 -7.87 -19.92 5.71
N ARG A 10 -9.09 -19.82 5.20
CA ARG A 10 -9.99 -20.98 5.07
C ARG A 10 -9.39 -22.09 4.20
N PHE A 11 -8.69 -21.71 3.14
CA PHE A 11 -8.02 -22.65 2.27
C PHE A 11 -6.88 -23.39 3.01
N LYS A 12 -6.05 -22.65 3.77
CA LYS A 12 -5.02 -23.25 4.64
C LYS A 12 -5.63 -24.19 5.69
N GLN A 13 -6.73 -23.82 6.31
CA GLN A 13 -7.41 -24.69 7.29
C GLN A 13 -7.87 -26.01 6.66
N LYS A 14 -8.30 -25.98 5.39
CA LYS A 14 -8.67 -27.17 4.63
C LYS A 14 -7.46 -28.01 4.20
N TYR A 15 -6.33 -27.36 3.95
CA TYR A 15 -5.09 -27.97 3.48
C TYR A 15 -3.90 -27.55 4.37
N PRO A 16 -3.70 -28.21 5.53
CA PRO A 16 -2.74 -27.76 6.56
C PRO A 16 -1.26 -27.72 6.12
N ALA A 17 -0.90 -28.39 5.01
CA ALA A 17 0.44 -28.34 4.43
C ALA A 17 0.74 -27.02 3.71
N ILE A 18 -0.25 -26.17 3.47
CA ILE A 18 -0.06 -24.88 2.82
C ILE A 18 0.50 -23.89 3.83
N MET A 19 1.51 -23.14 3.41
CA MET A 19 2.04 -21.98 4.14
C MET A 19 1.55 -20.69 3.48
N LEU A 20 1.08 -19.75 4.29
CA LEU A 20 0.67 -18.43 3.83
C LEU A 20 1.82 -17.44 3.99
N TYR A 21 2.21 -16.86 2.85
CA TYR A 21 3.19 -15.78 2.75
C TYR A 21 2.47 -14.50 2.33
N ILE A 22 2.35 -13.53 3.24
CA ILE A 22 1.60 -12.30 3.03
C ILE A 22 2.55 -11.10 3.03
N ASP A 23 2.50 -10.32 1.97
CA ASP A 23 3.23 -9.06 1.84
C ASP A 23 2.32 -7.89 2.26
N GLU A 24 2.64 -7.28 3.38
CA GLU A 24 1.95 -6.12 3.96
C GLU A 24 2.70 -4.80 3.70
N ALA A 25 3.64 -4.78 2.74
CA ALA A 25 4.53 -3.63 2.55
C ALA A 25 3.79 -2.30 2.30
N HIS A 26 2.58 -2.33 1.76
CA HIS A 26 1.73 -1.15 1.58
C HIS A 26 0.71 -0.93 2.70
N ALA A 27 0.55 -1.88 3.61
CA ALA A 27 -0.47 -1.83 4.64
C ALA A 27 0.10 -1.51 6.05
N ILE A 28 1.34 -1.92 6.32
CA ILE A 28 2.04 -1.59 7.58
C ILE A 28 2.08 -0.07 7.78
N GLY A 29 1.69 0.37 8.97
CA GLY A 29 1.55 1.78 9.36
C GLY A 29 0.23 2.42 8.94
N VAL A 30 -0.51 1.83 7.99
CA VAL A 30 -1.70 2.42 7.34
C VAL A 30 -2.99 1.68 7.68
N ARG A 31 -2.96 0.36 7.71
CA ARG A 31 -4.14 -0.51 7.91
C ARG A 31 -4.09 -1.17 9.29
N GLY A 32 -5.26 -1.53 9.81
CA GLY A 32 -5.43 -2.08 11.15
C GLY A 32 -5.44 -1.01 12.26
N ASN A 33 -5.96 -1.37 13.43
CA ASN A 33 -6.11 -0.43 14.55
C ASN A 33 -4.77 0.07 15.09
N ASN A 34 -3.77 -0.80 15.13
CA ASN A 34 -2.41 -0.46 15.56
C ASN A 34 -1.46 -0.20 14.38
N GLY A 35 -1.94 -0.30 13.14
CA GLY A 35 -1.14 -0.14 11.94
C GLY A 35 -0.31 -1.37 11.59
N LEU A 36 -0.76 -2.56 11.98
CA LEU A 36 -0.05 -3.82 11.71
C LEU A 36 -0.47 -4.48 10.38
N GLY A 37 -1.29 -3.79 9.60
CA GLY A 37 -1.65 -4.22 8.25
C GLY A 37 -3.03 -4.85 8.13
N CYS A 38 -3.30 -5.44 6.96
CA CYS A 38 -4.58 -6.08 6.62
C CYS A 38 -4.80 -7.35 7.45
N CYS A 39 -3.75 -8.08 7.80
CA CYS A 39 -3.87 -9.27 8.65
C CYS A 39 -4.38 -8.92 10.06
N GLU A 40 -3.97 -7.77 10.61
CA GLU A 40 -4.57 -7.25 11.85
C GLU A 40 -6.03 -6.87 11.64
N GLU A 41 -6.34 -6.11 10.60
CA GLU A 41 -7.68 -5.62 10.30
C GLU A 41 -8.70 -6.78 10.17
N HIS A 42 -8.24 -7.90 9.64
CA HIS A 42 -9.05 -9.12 9.50
C HIS A 42 -8.97 -10.10 10.69
N ASN A 43 -8.16 -9.81 11.71
CA ASN A 43 -7.90 -10.66 12.87
C ASN A 43 -7.39 -12.07 12.49
N ILE A 44 -6.40 -12.13 11.58
CA ILE A 44 -5.87 -13.39 11.04
C ILE A 44 -4.36 -13.54 11.18
N ILE A 45 -3.68 -12.64 11.90
CA ILE A 45 -2.21 -12.66 12.05
C ILE A 45 -1.70 -14.04 12.49
N GLU A 46 -2.39 -14.69 13.41
CA GLU A 46 -2.00 -16.01 13.96
C GLU A 46 -2.06 -17.15 12.94
N HIS A 47 -2.74 -16.95 11.82
CA HIS A 47 -2.85 -17.94 10.75
C HIS A 47 -1.78 -17.78 9.67
N ILE A 48 -0.97 -16.72 9.73
CA ILE A 48 0.04 -16.39 8.72
C ILE A 48 1.39 -16.99 9.11
N ASP A 49 2.02 -17.70 8.18
CA ASP A 49 3.32 -18.33 8.42
C ASP A 49 4.48 -17.36 8.19
N PHE A 50 4.35 -16.51 7.17
CA PHE A 50 5.32 -15.49 6.82
C PHE A 50 4.61 -14.16 6.55
N LEU A 51 4.84 -13.16 7.39
CA LEU A 51 4.36 -11.82 7.20
C LEU A 51 5.53 -10.90 6.89
N ILE A 52 5.46 -10.21 5.76
CA ILE A 52 6.50 -9.29 5.31
C ILE A 52 5.98 -7.87 5.37
N GLY A 53 6.84 -6.98 5.85
CA GLY A 53 6.62 -5.55 5.78
C GLY A 53 7.90 -4.80 5.43
N THR A 54 7.75 -3.54 5.06
CA THR A 54 8.87 -2.66 4.74
C THR A 54 8.89 -1.44 5.65
N PHE A 55 10.08 -1.01 5.98
CA PHE A 55 10.29 0.25 6.68
C PHE A 55 10.36 1.46 5.71
N GLY A 56 10.49 1.21 4.41
CA GLY A 56 10.75 2.23 3.38
C GLY A 56 9.52 2.98 2.86
N LYS A 57 8.32 2.70 3.36
CA LYS A 57 7.07 3.34 2.93
C LYS A 57 6.48 4.19 4.06
N ALA A 58 5.38 3.79 4.67
CA ALA A 58 4.70 4.55 5.72
C ALA A 58 5.57 4.86 6.94
N LEU A 59 6.56 4.01 7.23
CA LEU A 59 7.47 4.19 8.36
C LEU A 59 8.65 5.13 8.06
N GLY A 60 8.85 5.55 6.80
CA GLY A 60 9.86 6.55 6.43
C GLY A 60 11.29 6.19 6.82
N SER A 61 11.67 4.91 6.73
CA SER A 61 12.98 4.38 7.08
C SER A 61 13.55 3.51 5.96
N CYS A 62 14.52 2.65 6.24
CA CYS A 62 15.13 1.73 5.30
C CYS A 62 15.00 0.29 5.79
N GLY A 63 14.96 -0.66 4.82
CA GLY A 63 14.94 -2.08 5.09
C GLY A 63 13.54 -2.67 5.12
N ALA A 64 13.50 -3.93 5.50
CA ALA A 64 12.28 -4.72 5.58
C ALA A 64 12.38 -5.70 6.75
N PHE A 65 11.26 -6.30 7.11
CA PHE A 65 11.21 -7.35 8.11
C PHE A 65 10.37 -8.53 7.62
N LEU A 66 10.68 -9.68 8.16
CA LEU A 66 9.91 -10.90 7.99
C LEU A 66 9.59 -11.45 9.36
N ILE A 67 8.31 -11.68 9.63
CA ILE A 67 7.80 -12.31 10.84
C ILE A 67 7.41 -13.74 10.49
N CYS A 68 7.91 -14.71 11.28
CA CYS A 68 7.58 -16.11 11.16
C CYS A 68 7.79 -16.81 12.51
N ASN A 69 7.48 -18.10 12.60
CA ASN A 69 7.75 -18.87 13.80
C ASN A 69 9.26 -19.05 14.04
N ARG A 70 9.62 -19.45 15.27
CA ARG A 70 11.03 -19.56 15.70
C ARG A 70 11.84 -20.54 14.83
N THR A 71 11.29 -21.70 14.52
CA THR A 71 11.97 -22.72 13.72
C THR A 71 12.32 -22.19 12.32
N MET A 72 11.37 -21.54 11.67
CA MET A 72 11.59 -20.93 10.36
C MET A 72 12.59 -19.78 10.43
N ARG A 73 12.55 -18.96 11.48
CA ARG A 73 13.51 -17.88 11.68
C ARG A 73 14.93 -18.45 11.79
N GLU A 74 15.14 -19.48 12.59
CA GLU A 74 16.46 -20.12 12.75
C GLU A 74 16.93 -20.76 11.44
N TYR A 75 16.04 -21.40 10.69
CA TYR A 75 16.34 -21.93 9.37
C TYR A 75 16.76 -20.82 8.39
N LEU A 76 16.00 -19.74 8.29
CA LEU A 76 16.28 -18.63 7.37
C LEU A 76 17.60 -17.92 7.69
N ILE A 77 17.94 -17.73 8.97
CA ILE A 77 19.22 -17.13 9.37
C ILE A 77 20.40 -17.93 8.81
N ASN A 78 20.26 -19.25 8.70
CA ASN A 78 21.33 -20.14 8.27
C ASN A 78 21.32 -20.46 6.77
N THR A 79 20.22 -20.19 6.06
CA THR A 79 20.05 -20.62 4.66
C THR A 79 19.67 -19.48 3.70
N MET A 80 19.13 -18.38 4.18
CA MET A 80 18.67 -17.27 3.34
C MET A 80 19.85 -16.47 2.82
N ARG A 81 20.25 -16.73 1.57
CA ARG A 81 21.43 -16.10 0.96
C ARG A 81 21.37 -14.58 0.93
N THR A 82 20.22 -13.99 0.65
CA THR A 82 20.01 -12.54 0.65
C THR A 82 20.15 -11.90 2.03
N PHE A 83 20.00 -12.67 3.11
CA PHE A 83 20.26 -12.23 4.47
C PHE A 83 21.72 -12.42 4.87
N ILE A 84 22.31 -13.58 4.53
CA ILE A 84 23.69 -13.95 4.92
C ILE A 84 24.71 -13.03 4.23
N PHE A 85 24.50 -12.74 2.94
CA PHE A 85 25.43 -11.99 2.10
C PHE A 85 25.04 -10.51 1.92
N THR A 86 24.38 -9.93 2.91
CA THR A 86 24.03 -8.51 2.93
C THR A 86 24.79 -7.77 4.00
N THR A 87 25.03 -6.49 3.79
CA THR A 87 25.57 -5.60 4.82
C THR A 87 24.48 -5.21 5.79
N ALA A 88 24.76 -5.24 7.07
CA ALA A 88 23.83 -4.82 8.11
C ALA A 88 23.40 -3.34 7.93
N LEU A 89 22.17 -3.03 8.30
CA LEU A 89 21.69 -1.65 8.31
C LEU A 89 22.46 -0.83 9.36
N PRO A 90 22.79 0.43 9.06
CA PRO A 90 23.44 1.32 10.01
C PRO A 90 22.62 1.45 11.31
N PRO A 91 23.26 1.54 12.49
CA PRO A 91 22.56 1.65 13.77
C PRO A 91 21.59 2.83 13.86
N ILE A 92 21.88 3.93 13.16
CA ILE A 92 20.98 5.10 13.10
C ILE A 92 19.65 4.76 12.43
N ASN A 93 19.67 3.94 11.36
CA ASN A 93 18.45 3.48 10.70
C ASN A 93 17.61 2.58 11.63
N LEU A 94 18.24 1.72 12.41
CA LEU A 94 17.54 0.85 13.36
C LEU A 94 16.89 1.68 14.48
N LYS A 95 17.59 2.68 15.03
CA LYS A 95 17.03 3.61 16.03
C LYS A 95 15.88 4.43 15.45
N TRP A 96 16.02 4.94 14.23
CA TRP A 96 14.97 5.67 13.53
C TRP A 96 13.74 4.78 13.29
N THR A 97 13.95 3.56 12.79
CA THR A 97 12.88 2.58 12.58
C THR A 97 12.10 2.30 13.87
N LEU A 98 12.82 2.05 14.97
CA LEU A 98 12.19 1.81 16.28
C LEU A 98 11.36 3.02 16.73
N PHE A 99 11.90 4.22 16.57
CA PHE A 99 11.17 5.46 16.88
C PHE A 99 9.90 5.60 16.06
N THR A 100 9.98 5.40 14.73
CA THR A 100 8.81 5.54 13.84
C THR A 100 7.77 4.46 14.08
N LEU A 101 8.17 3.21 14.35
CA LEU A 101 7.27 2.12 14.75
C LEU A 101 6.48 2.47 16.01
N ASN A 102 7.18 2.89 17.06
CA ASN A 102 6.54 3.27 18.33
C ASN A 102 5.56 4.44 18.16
N LYS A 103 5.88 5.38 17.26
CA LYS A 103 4.96 6.49 16.92
C LYS A 103 3.76 6.01 16.11
N ALA A 104 3.98 5.14 15.13
CA ALA A 104 2.93 4.68 14.21
C ALA A 104 1.80 3.95 14.94
N VAL A 105 2.09 3.17 15.97
CA VAL A 105 1.07 2.48 16.78
C VAL A 105 0.03 3.47 17.33
N GLY A 106 0.46 4.60 17.87
CA GLY A 106 -0.42 5.64 18.44
C GLY A 106 -1.11 6.55 17.40
N MET A 107 -0.89 6.38 16.10
CA MET A 107 -1.41 7.29 15.05
C MET A 107 -2.78 6.85 14.49
N ASN A 108 -3.69 6.38 15.32
CA ASN A 108 -5.00 5.91 14.85
C ASN A 108 -5.82 6.99 14.13
N SER A 109 -5.85 8.22 14.68
CA SER A 109 -6.54 9.35 14.04
C SER A 109 -6.03 9.65 12.62
N ARG A 110 -4.72 9.46 12.37
CA ARG A 110 -4.15 9.63 11.03
C ARG A 110 -4.57 8.50 10.09
N ARG A 111 -4.71 7.27 10.58
CA ARG A 111 -5.25 6.13 9.81
C ARG A 111 -6.72 6.33 9.46
N GLU A 112 -7.51 6.82 10.39
CA GLU A 112 -8.91 7.18 10.13
C GLU A 112 -9.03 8.31 9.11
N HIS A 113 -8.19 9.34 9.24
CA HIS A 113 -8.18 10.44 8.29
C HIS A 113 -7.84 9.97 6.86
N ILE A 114 -6.77 9.18 6.67
CA ILE A 114 -6.42 8.68 5.34
C ILE A 114 -7.51 7.78 4.75
N LYS A 115 -8.20 6.99 5.58
CA LYS A 115 -9.37 6.21 5.19
C LYS A 115 -10.51 7.11 4.73
N LYS A 116 -10.81 8.18 5.47
CA LYS A 116 -11.85 9.17 5.14
C LYS A 116 -11.59 9.82 3.79
N ILE A 117 -10.40 10.40 3.59
CA ILE A 117 -10.05 11.10 2.34
C ILE A 117 -9.94 10.13 1.15
N SER A 118 -9.53 8.88 1.36
CA SER A 118 -9.52 7.85 0.34
C SER A 118 -10.93 7.50 -0.12
N ASN A 119 -11.87 7.37 0.82
CA ASN A 119 -13.26 7.09 0.50
C ASN A 119 -13.94 8.27 -0.21
N LEU A 120 -13.64 9.51 0.20
CA LEU A 120 -14.09 10.71 -0.49
C LEU A 120 -13.63 10.69 -1.95
N LEU A 121 -12.32 10.52 -2.18
CA LEU A 121 -11.75 10.53 -3.53
C LEU A 121 -12.34 9.41 -4.40
N LYS A 122 -12.45 8.19 -3.88
CA LYS A 122 -13.06 7.06 -4.60
C LYS A 122 -14.50 7.36 -5.00
N LYS A 123 -15.33 7.80 -4.06
CA LYS A 123 -16.74 8.14 -4.30
C LYS A 123 -16.89 9.18 -5.39
N GLU A 124 -16.11 10.26 -5.31
CA GLU A 124 -16.21 11.39 -6.22
C GLU A 124 -15.65 11.13 -7.63
N LEU A 125 -14.70 10.18 -7.76
CA LEU A 125 -14.13 9.78 -9.05
C LEU A 125 -14.88 8.60 -9.68
N SER A 126 -15.67 7.85 -8.92
CA SER A 126 -16.53 6.80 -9.48
C SER A 126 -17.65 7.42 -10.29
N SER A 127 -17.95 6.82 -11.44
CA SER A 127 -19.06 7.19 -12.32
C SER A 127 -19.87 5.93 -12.66
N GLU A 128 -21.02 6.11 -13.32
CA GLU A 128 -21.87 4.98 -13.78
C GLU A 128 -21.12 3.99 -14.67
N ASN A 129 -20.09 4.47 -15.39
CA ASN A 129 -19.31 3.67 -16.34
C ASN A 129 -17.93 3.24 -15.79
N GLN A 130 -17.52 3.72 -14.62
CA GLN A 130 -16.21 3.43 -14.06
C GLN A 130 -16.27 3.45 -12.52
N GLU A 131 -16.38 2.27 -11.92
CA GLU A 131 -16.18 2.11 -10.50
C GLU A 131 -14.69 2.05 -10.18
N ILE A 132 -14.26 2.87 -9.23
CA ILE A 132 -12.88 2.83 -8.75
C ILE A 132 -12.72 1.68 -7.77
N GLN A 133 -12.18 0.58 -8.26
CA GLN A 133 -11.90 -0.60 -7.43
C GLN A 133 -10.59 -0.41 -6.68
N SER A 134 -10.69 0.00 -5.43
CA SER A 134 -9.57 0.06 -4.49
C SER A 134 -10.09 -0.05 -3.06
N SER A 135 -9.50 -0.93 -2.27
CA SER A 135 -9.75 -1.06 -0.83
C SER A 135 -8.83 -0.17 0.01
N SER A 136 -7.86 0.52 -0.61
CA SER A 136 -6.76 1.20 0.09
C SER A 136 -6.68 2.70 -0.20
N HIS A 137 -5.64 3.33 0.34
CA HIS A 137 -5.24 4.71 0.06
C HIS A 137 -4.51 4.89 -1.29
N ILE A 138 -4.28 3.79 -2.02
CA ILE A 138 -3.72 3.79 -3.36
C ILE A 138 -4.88 3.62 -4.35
N ILE A 139 -5.18 4.68 -5.09
CA ILE A 139 -6.37 4.77 -5.92
C ILE A 139 -5.93 4.83 -7.39
N PRO A 140 -6.28 3.82 -8.20
CA PRO A 140 -6.01 3.85 -9.63
C PRO A 140 -7.08 4.67 -10.36
N TYR A 141 -6.66 5.69 -11.11
CA TYR A 141 -7.52 6.38 -12.06
C TYR A 141 -7.15 5.93 -13.47
N ILE A 142 -7.98 5.04 -14.04
CA ILE A 142 -7.71 4.41 -15.35
C ILE A 142 -7.97 5.41 -16.46
N THR A 143 -6.99 5.58 -17.36
CA THR A 143 -7.05 6.47 -18.51
C THR A 143 -7.04 5.72 -19.84
N GLY A 144 -6.84 4.40 -19.81
CA GLY A 144 -6.83 3.50 -20.97
C GLY A 144 -5.47 3.42 -21.64
N SER A 145 -5.05 4.40 -22.43
CA SER A 145 -3.80 4.36 -23.18
C SER A 145 -2.61 4.91 -22.38
N SER A 146 -1.40 4.50 -22.76
CA SER A 146 -0.15 5.03 -22.20
C SER A 146 -0.01 6.54 -22.43
N GLU A 147 -0.45 7.00 -23.57
CA GLU A 147 -0.41 8.43 -23.94
C GLU A 147 -1.37 9.24 -23.08
N SER A 148 -2.62 8.78 -22.92
CA SER A 148 -3.61 9.43 -22.04
C SER A 148 -3.12 9.51 -20.59
N ALA A 149 -2.50 8.42 -20.07
CA ALA A 149 -1.93 8.41 -18.72
C ALA A 149 -0.80 9.45 -18.58
N HIS A 150 0.07 9.54 -19.59
CA HIS A 150 1.18 10.49 -19.58
C HIS A 150 0.68 11.94 -19.63
N ASN A 151 -0.24 12.26 -20.53
CA ASN A 151 -0.79 13.61 -20.69
C ASN A 151 -1.55 14.05 -19.44
N ALA A 152 -2.39 13.17 -18.89
CA ALA A 152 -3.11 13.43 -17.65
C ALA A 152 -2.16 13.65 -16.45
N ALA A 153 -1.08 12.86 -16.34
CA ALA A 153 -0.09 13.07 -15.29
C ALA A 153 0.61 14.43 -15.43
N LYS A 154 1.00 14.81 -16.66
CA LYS A 154 1.61 16.12 -16.93
C LYS A 154 0.69 17.29 -16.56
N GLU A 155 -0.59 17.18 -16.90
CA GLU A 155 -1.54 18.24 -16.60
C GLU A 155 -1.76 18.38 -15.09
N LEU A 156 -1.89 17.29 -14.36
CA LEU A 156 -1.98 17.32 -12.90
C LEU A 156 -0.69 17.85 -12.24
N GLN A 157 0.47 17.54 -12.80
CA GLN A 157 1.75 18.08 -12.32
C GLN A 157 1.85 19.61 -12.49
N LYS A 158 1.34 20.16 -13.61
CA LYS A 158 1.22 21.62 -13.79
C LYS A 158 0.30 22.26 -12.73
N GLN A 159 -0.70 21.53 -12.27
CA GLN A 159 -1.60 21.96 -11.21
C GLN A 159 -1.04 21.74 -9.78
N GLY A 160 0.22 21.29 -9.68
CA GLY A 160 0.91 21.08 -8.40
C GLY A 160 0.68 19.72 -7.75
N PHE A 161 0.08 18.75 -8.46
CA PHE A 161 -0.08 17.38 -7.95
C PHE A 161 1.01 16.47 -8.49
N TYR A 162 1.88 15.98 -7.60
CA TYR A 162 2.91 15.01 -7.99
C TYR A 162 2.30 13.62 -8.15
N VAL A 163 2.00 13.25 -9.38
CA VAL A 163 1.44 11.96 -9.76
C VAL A 163 2.26 11.32 -10.88
N LEU A 164 2.27 10.00 -10.94
CA LEU A 164 3.00 9.24 -11.95
C LEU A 164 2.07 8.34 -12.75
N PRO A 165 2.28 8.26 -14.09
CA PRO A 165 1.55 7.31 -14.92
C PRO A 165 2.10 5.90 -14.70
N VAL A 166 1.21 4.92 -14.59
CA VAL A 166 1.53 3.48 -14.60
C VAL A 166 1.02 2.89 -15.91
N ARG A 167 1.92 2.23 -16.64
CA ARG A 167 1.70 1.81 -18.03
C ARG A 167 2.12 0.35 -18.23
N PRO A 168 1.70 -0.30 -19.30
CA PRO A 168 2.27 -1.58 -19.71
C PRO A 168 3.83 -1.52 -19.81
N PRO A 169 4.55 -2.59 -19.46
CA PRO A 169 4.06 -3.91 -19.03
C PRO A 169 3.69 -4.01 -17.53
N THR A 170 3.78 -2.94 -16.73
CA THR A 170 3.46 -2.95 -15.29
C THR A 170 1.97 -3.23 -15.03
N VAL A 171 1.12 -2.83 -15.96
CA VAL A 171 -0.33 -3.09 -15.98
C VAL A 171 -0.71 -3.65 -17.34
N PRO A 172 -1.85 -4.38 -17.47
CA PRO A 172 -2.32 -4.89 -18.77
C PRO A 172 -2.55 -3.77 -19.79
N ASP A 173 -2.45 -4.12 -21.07
CA ASP A 173 -2.76 -3.21 -22.17
C ASP A 173 -4.19 -2.67 -22.07
N GLY A 174 -4.38 -1.40 -22.43
CA GLY A 174 -5.67 -0.72 -22.31
C GLY A 174 -6.05 -0.31 -20.89
N THR A 175 -5.19 -0.55 -19.88
CA THR A 175 -5.46 -0.23 -18.48
C THR A 175 -4.43 0.71 -17.86
N ALA A 176 -3.73 1.48 -18.70
CA ALA A 176 -2.83 2.53 -18.22
C ALA A 176 -3.61 3.51 -17.32
N ARG A 177 -2.96 3.99 -16.28
CA ARG A 177 -3.61 4.74 -15.21
C ARG A 177 -2.68 5.74 -14.55
N ILE A 178 -3.27 6.70 -13.84
CA ILE A 178 -2.57 7.49 -12.83
C ILE A 178 -2.73 6.77 -11.49
N ARG A 179 -1.63 6.58 -10.78
CA ARG A 179 -1.63 6.06 -9.42
C ARG A 179 -1.69 7.22 -8.43
N LEU A 180 -2.83 7.39 -7.78
CA LEU A 180 -3.01 8.36 -6.71
C LEU A 180 -2.68 7.67 -5.37
N SER A 181 -1.57 8.06 -4.75
CA SER A 181 -1.13 7.52 -3.46
C SER A 181 -1.30 8.58 -2.39
N LEU A 182 -2.35 8.46 -1.58
CA LEU A 182 -2.67 9.44 -0.55
C LEU A 182 -1.79 9.24 0.69
N THR A 183 -1.56 10.34 1.40
CA THR A 183 -0.90 10.33 2.70
C THR A 183 -1.81 10.98 3.74
N ALA A 184 -1.56 10.71 5.01
CA ALA A 184 -2.30 11.33 6.11
C ALA A 184 -2.00 12.84 6.29
N ASN A 185 -1.14 13.42 5.47
CA ASN A 185 -0.90 14.86 5.43
C ASN A 185 -1.78 15.57 4.39
N CYS A 186 -2.38 14.82 3.45
CA CYS A 186 -3.31 15.41 2.48
C CYS A 186 -4.54 15.96 3.20
N THR A 187 -4.91 17.19 2.92
CA THR A 187 -6.12 17.81 3.45
C THR A 187 -7.33 17.50 2.59
N GLU A 188 -8.54 17.65 3.15
CA GLU A 188 -9.78 17.50 2.37
C GLU A 188 -9.89 18.55 1.26
N GLU A 189 -9.35 19.75 1.47
CA GLU A 189 -9.27 20.81 0.46
C GLU A 189 -8.41 20.39 -0.74
N GLU A 190 -7.23 19.81 -0.48
CA GLU A 190 -6.35 19.30 -1.53
C GLU A 190 -7.01 18.17 -2.31
N ILE A 191 -7.73 17.28 -1.64
CA ILE A 191 -8.49 16.20 -2.28
C ILE A 191 -9.60 16.76 -3.16
N ASN A 192 -10.39 17.74 -2.70
CA ASN A 192 -11.43 18.37 -3.49
C ASN A 192 -10.86 19.09 -4.72
N ARG A 193 -9.72 19.77 -4.57
CA ARG A 193 -9.00 20.39 -5.68
C ARG A 193 -8.50 19.34 -6.70
N LEU A 194 -7.97 18.21 -6.22
CA LEU A 194 -7.54 17.10 -7.09
C LEU A 194 -8.73 16.54 -7.89
N ILE A 195 -9.88 16.30 -7.23
CA ILE A 195 -11.12 15.84 -7.87
C ILE A 195 -11.53 16.81 -8.98
N TYR A 196 -11.55 18.10 -8.70
CA TYR A 196 -11.86 19.12 -9.69
C TYR A 196 -10.92 19.07 -10.89
N CYS A 197 -9.60 18.98 -10.66
CA CYS A 197 -8.62 18.88 -11.73
C CYS A 197 -8.81 17.62 -12.59
N ILE A 198 -9.04 16.46 -11.95
CA ILE A 198 -9.26 15.19 -12.68
C ILE A 198 -10.52 15.25 -13.53
N ARG A 199 -11.61 15.80 -13.01
CA ARG A 199 -12.88 15.96 -13.78
C ARG A 199 -12.74 16.89 -14.99
N ASN A 200 -11.74 17.76 -14.99
CA ASN A 200 -11.47 18.66 -16.11
C ASN A 200 -10.40 18.15 -17.09
N LEU A 201 -9.73 17.03 -16.80
CA LEU A 201 -8.77 16.39 -17.73
C LEU A 201 -9.40 15.95 -19.04
N SER A 202 -10.69 15.59 -19.04
CA SER A 202 -11.44 15.07 -20.19
C SER A 202 -12.02 16.18 -21.09
N LYS A 203 -11.77 17.45 -20.79
CA LYS A 203 -12.32 18.60 -21.51
C LYS A 203 -11.28 19.37 -22.34
N SER A 204 -10.05 18.89 -22.38
CA SER A 204 -8.94 19.47 -23.16
C SER A 204 -8.37 18.39 -24.17
#